data_f123e843d8422960439ffe31b2e1ce9a
#
_entry.id   f123e843d8422960439ffe31b2e1ce9a
#
_cell.length_a   1.000
_cell.length_b   1.000
_cell.length_c   1.000
_cell.angle_alpha   90.00
_cell.angle_beta   90.00
_cell.angle_gamma   90.00
#
_symmetry.space_group_name_H-M   'P 1'
#
loop_
_entity.id
_entity.type
_entity.pdbx_description
1 polymer ?
#
loop_
_entity_poly.entity_id
_entity_poly.type
_entity_poly.pdbx_seq_one_letter_code
_entity_poly.pdbx_strand_id
1 'polypeptide(L)'
;MTRVSRQTKLERHIAELLECRRCPRMKSTPVSGGAIVSNIMVIGQAPGPREPVLRRPFAHTAGKTLFRWFEEFCGMNETAVRSKIYFAAVCRCFPGKNSSGTDRVPGPNEIRNCSSWMDNEIQVLQPRLIIPVGRLAITQFIDCAKVVGEAVSFPYRLEKVIGRKFRLARAGHHFDVIPLPHPSGASPWHKIPPGRELTVRALKLIARHPAVAALCERRSLPKASKSRRERRRYR
;
A
#
# COMPACT_ATOMS: atom_id res chain seq x y z
N MET A 1 -28.72 -11.77 14.19
CA MET A 1 -28.12 -10.76 13.29
C MET A 1 -26.91 -11.36 12.60
N THR A 2 -26.95 -11.59 11.30
CA THR A 2 -25.84 -12.17 10.50
C THR A 2 -24.66 -11.19 10.48
N ARG A 3 -23.49 -11.66 10.91
CA ARG A 3 -22.26 -10.85 10.95
C ARG A 3 -21.82 -10.51 9.51
N VAL A 4 -21.94 -9.24 9.11
CA VAL A 4 -21.53 -8.76 7.77
C VAL A 4 -20.05 -9.07 7.54
N SER A 5 -19.72 -9.70 6.40
CA SER A 5 -18.36 -10.12 6.07
C SER A 5 -17.41 -8.91 5.88
N ARG A 6 -16.09 -9.12 6.06
CA ARG A 6 -15.07 -8.10 5.76
C ARG A 6 -15.15 -7.65 4.30
N GLN A 7 -15.40 -8.58 3.39
CA GLN A 7 -15.54 -8.32 1.96
C GLN A 7 -16.68 -7.33 1.71
N THR A 8 -17.88 -7.62 2.22
CA THR A 8 -19.06 -6.75 2.04
C THR A 8 -18.86 -5.36 2.66
N LYS A 9 -18.19 -5.29 3.83
CA LYS A 9 -17.87 -3.99 4.46
C LYS A 9 -16.90 -3.17 3.59
N LEU A 10 -15.89 -3.81 3.02
CA LEU A 10 -14.92 -3.14 2.17
C LEU A 10 -15.53 -2.70 0.84
N GLU A 11 -16.38 -3.51 0.24
CA GLU A 11 -17.12 -3.16 -0.98
C GLU A 11 -17.99 -1.92 -0.78
N ARG A 12 -18.76 -1.86 0.31
CA ARG A 12 -19.56 -0.68 0.67
C ARG A 12 -18.67 0.55 0.87
N HIS A 13 -17.60 0.41 1.65
CA HIS A 13 -16.64 1.48 1.90
C HIS A 13 -16.05 2.05 0.60
N ILE A 14 -15.69 1.20 -0.36
CA ILE A 14 -15.15 1.64 -1.65
C ILE A 14 -16.22 2.33 -2.50
N ALA A 15 -17.45 1.84 -2.51
CA ALA A 15 -18.55 2.50 -3.20
C ALA A 15 -18.75 3.92 -2.66
N GLU A 16 -18.81 4.10 -1.35
CA GLU A 16 -18.92 5.41 -0.70
C GLU A 16 -17.69 6.30 -0.98
N LEU A 17 -16.48 5.73 -0.95
CA LEU A 17 -15.25 6.45 -1.27
C LEU A 17 -15.28 7.03 -2.69
N LEU A 18 -15.72 6.25 -3.68
CA LEU A 18 -15.75 6.67 -5.09
C LEU A 18 -16.71 7.85 -5.33
N GLU A 19 -17.72 8.00 -4.48
CA GLU A 19 -18.67 9.13 -4.51
C GLU A 19 -18.18 10.36 -3.73
N CYS A 20 -17.01 10.30 -3.08
CA CYS A 20 -16.48 11.40 -2.29
C CYS A 20 -16.17 12.65 -3.13
N ARG A 21 -16.66 13.83 -2.66
CA ARG A 21 -16.43 15.14 -3.30
C ARG A 21 -15.98 16.22 -2.29
N ARG A 22 -15.36 15.83 -1.17
CA ARG A 22 -15.01 16.72 -0.04
C ARG A 22 -13.92 17.75 -0.36
N CYS A 23 -13.17 17.59 -1.46
CA CYS A 23 -11.98 18.40 -1.75
C CYS A 23 -12.11 19.09 -3.11
N PRO A 24 -12.62 20.35 -3.18
CA PRO A 24 -12.92 21.04 -4.45
C PRO A 24 -11.67 21.36 -5.29
N ARG A 25 -10.49 21.41 -4.66
CA ARG A 25 -9.20 21.69 -5.36
C ARG A 25 -8.61 20.45 -6.04
N MET A 26 -9.12 19.25 -5.76
CA MET A 26 -8.68 18.03 -6.44
C MET A 26 -9.16 18.02 -7.90
N LYS A 27 -8.34 17.45 -8.77
CA LYS A 27 -8.53 17.46 -10.24
C LYS A 27 -9.03 16.11 -10.78
N SER A 28 -9.49 15.24 -9.92
CA SER A 28 -10.13 13.96 -10.30
C SER A 28 -11.12 13.49 -9.25
N THR A 29 -11.92 12.51 -9.62
CA THR A 29 -12.65 11.65 -8.68
C THR A 29 -11.67 10.74 -7.94
N PRO A 30 -12.10 10.12 -6.81
CA PRO A 30 -11.26 9.17 -6.09
C PRO A 30 -10.85 7.96 -6.93
N VAL A 31 -9.65 7.45 -6.66
CA VAL A 31 -9.08 6.24 -7.27
C VAL A 31 -8.96 5.16 -6.19
N SER A 32 -9.43 3.96 -6.50
CA SER A 32 -9.32 2.78 -5.65
C SER A 32 -8.69 1.60 -6.40
N GLY A 33 -8.01 0.73 -5.66
CA GLY A 33 -7.50 -0.56 -6.16
C GLY A 33 -8.53 -1.70 -6.14
N GLY A 34 -9.76 -1.40 -5.71
CA GLY A 34 -10.82 -2.41 -5.54
C GLY A 34 -10.88 -3.01 -4.13
N ALA A 35 -11.88 -3.83 -3.87
CA ALA A 35 -12.17 -4.44 -2.57
C ALA A 35 -11.33 -5.70 -2.33
N ILE A 36 -10.03 -5.55 -2.24
CA ILE A 36 -9.09 -6.65 -1.96
C ILE A 36 -8.91 -6.78 -0.44
N VAL A 37 -9.52 -7.80 0.17
CA VAL A 37 -9.30 -8.11 1.59
C VAL A 37 -7.89 -8.67 1.78
N SER A 38 -7.05 -7.92 2.46
CA SER A 38 -5.63 -8.24 2.64
C SER A 38 -5.13 -7.90 4.03
N ASN A 39 -4.16 -8.68 4.50
CA ASN A 39 -3.38 -8.37 5.71
C ASN A 39 -2.21 -7.43 5.44
N ILE A 40 -2.05 -6.96 4.20
CA ILE A 40 -0.99 -6.05 3.76
C ILE A 40 -1.63 -4.86 3.06
N MET A 41 -1.21 -3.65 3.44
CA MET A 41 -1.60 -2.41 2.77
C MET A 41 -0.37 -1.70 2.21
N VAL A 42 -0.42 -1.29 0.94
CA VAL A 42 0.53 -0.36 0.33
C VAL A 42 -0.14 1.00 0.20
N ILE A 43 0.49 2.04 0.74
CA ILE A 43 -0.10 3.37 0.83
C ILE A 43 0.81 4.39 0.16
N GLY A 44 0.34 4.96 -0.97
CA GLY A 44 1.01 6.05 -1.67
C GLY A 44 0.64 7.44 -1.15
N GLN A 45 1.15 8.47 -1.81
CA GLN A 45 0.82 9.88 -1.51
C GLN A 45 -0.58 10.26 -2.01
N ALA A 46 -0.77 10.20 -3.30
CA ALA A 46 -1.99 10.52 -4.04
C ALA A 46 -1.87 9.96 -5.47
N PRO A 47 -2.98 9.79 -6.21
CA PRO A 47 -2.94 9.48 -7.64
C PRO A 47 -2.22 10.57 -8.43
N GLY A 48 -1.44 10.19 -9.43
CA GLY A 48 -0.95 11.06 -10.47
C GLY A 48 -1.99 11.26 -11.58
N PRO A 49 -1.66 11.97 -12.69
CA PRO A 49 -2.64 12.31 -13.72
C PRO A 49 -3.18 11.12 -14.52
N ARG A 50 -2.48 9.99 -14.53
CA ARG A 50 -2.87 8.80 -15.30
C ARG A 50 -3.76 7.83 -14.52
N GLU A 51 -3.60 7.76 -13.20
CA GLU A 51 -4.33 6.83 -12.34
C GLU A 51 -5.86 7.03 -12.37
N PRO A 52 -6.42 8.26 -12.44
CA PRO A 52 -7.86 8.44 -12.58
C PRO A 52 -8.43 7.85 -13.88
N VAL A 53 -7.68 7.95 -14.98
CA VAL A 53 -8.07 7.37 -16.28
C VAL A 53 -7.99 5.84 -16.23
N LEU A 54 -6.92 5.31 -15.64
CA LEU A 54 -6.68 3.87 -15.50
C LEU A 54 -7.44 3.24 -14.33
N ARG A 55 -8.14 4.05 -13.52
CA ARG A 55 -8.97 3.67 -12.37
C ARG A 55 -8.27 2.73 -11.37
N ARG A 56 -6.97 2.88 -11.21
CA ARG A 56 -6.19 2.06 -10.26
C ARG A 56 -4.95 2.80 -9.76
N PRO A 57 -4.57 2.61 -8.47
CA PRO A 57 -3.36 3.20 -7.89
C PRO A 57 -2.10 2.59 -8.51
N PHE A 58 -1.00 3.37 -8.52
CA PHE A 58 0.30 2.92 -9.04
C PHE A 58 0.22 2.35 -10.46
N ALA A 59 -0.58 2.94 -11.32
CA ALA A 59 -0.80 2.45 -12.69
C ALA A 59 0.19 3.03 -13.72
N HIS A 60 1.11 3.90 -13.30
CA HIS A 60 2.07 4.58 -14.18
C HIS A 60 3.53 4.32 -13.75
N THR A 61 4.46 5.23 -14.05
CA THR A 61 5.91 5.06 -13.92
C THR A 61 6.37 4.61 -12.52
N ALA A 62 5.80 5.21 -11.46
CA ALA A 62 6.10 4.83 -10.07
C ALA A 62 5.68 3.36 -9.79
N GLY A 63 4.54 2.95 -10.32
CA GLY A 63 4.06 1.58 -10.20
C GLY A 63 4.98 0.57 -10.85
N LYS A 64 5.50 0.83 -12.06
CA LYS A 64 6.44 -0.07 -12.73
C LYS A 64 7.66 -0.38 -11.86
N THR A 65 8.22 0.62 -11.19
CA THR A 65 9.36 0.42 -10.28
C THR A 65 8.93 -0.34 -9.02
N LEU A 66 7.78 0.01 -8.43
CA LEU A 66 7.27 -0.65 -7.24
C LEU A 66 6.99 -2.14 -7.48
N PHE A 67 6.32 -2.50 -8.58
CA PHE A 67 6.01 -3.89 -8.90
C PHE A 67 7.27 -4.69 -9.26
N ARG A 68 8.25 -4.09 -9.93
CA ARG A 68 9.55 -4.72 -10.14
C ARG A 68 10.25 -5.04 -8.82
N TRP A 69 10.18 -4.18 -7.80
CA TRP A 69 10.70 -4.47 -6.47
C TRP A 69 9.98 -5.65 -5.81
N PHE A 70 8.66 -5.74 -5.94
CA PHE A 70 7.92 -6.91 -5.44
C PHE A 70 8.28 -8.20 -6.19
N GLU A 71 8.50 -8.11 -7.49
CA GLU A 71 8.91 -9.26 -8.30
C GLU A 71 10.31 -9.75 -7.90
N GLU A 72 11.27 -8.83 -7.82
CA GLU A 72 12.67 -9.12 -7.47
C GLU A 72 12.82 -9.69 -6.05
N PHE A 73 12.16 -9.11 -5.05
CA PHE A 73 12.38 -9.45 -3.64
C PHE A 73 11.34 -10.41 -3.05
N CYS A 74 10.14 -10.45 -3.60
CA CYS A 74 9.02 -11.26 -3.10
C CYS A 74 8.54 -12.32 -4.11
N GLY A 75 9.11 -12.39 -5.31
CA GLY A 75 8.69 -13.32 -6.36
C GLY A 75 7.26 -13.10 -6.86
N MET A 76 6.68 -11.91 -6.67
CA MET A 76 5.30 -11.58 -7.04
C MET A 76 5.27 -10.53 -8.15
N ASN A 77 4.80 -10.89 -9.35
CA ASN A 77 4.55 -9.95 -10.43
C ASN A 77 3.37 -9.01 -10.11
N GLU A 78 3.16 -7.96 -10.93
CA GLU A 78 2.10 -6.96 -10.71
C GLU A 78 0.71 -7.58 -10.52
N THR A 79 0.33 -8.56 -11.34
CA THR A 79 -0.99 -9.23 -11.24
C THR A 79 -1.16 -9.93 -9.89
N ALA A 80 -0.15 -10.67 -9.44
CA ALA A 80 -0.17 -11.35 -8.16
C ALA A 80 -0.19 -10.36 -6.97
N VAL A 81 0.56 -9.25 -7.06
CA VAL A 81 0.56 -8.21 -6.04
C VAL A 81 -0.81 -7.54 -5.95
N ARG A 82 -1.40 -7.14 -7.07
CA ARG A 82 -2.71 -6.47 -7.10
C ARG A 82 -3.86 -7.35 -6.62
N SER A 83 -3.79 -8.67 -6.83
CA SER A 83 -4.82 -9.59 -6.37
C SER A 83 -4.74 -9.96 -4.89
N LYS A 84 -3.63 -9.65 -4.21
CA LYS A 84 -3.36 -10.11 -2.84
C LYS A 84 -3.07 -8.99 -1.84
N ILE A 85 -2.72 -7.80 -2.31
CA ILE A 85 -2.33 -6.65 -1.49
C ILE A 85 -3.30 -5.51 -1.72
N TYR A 86 -3.76 -4.87 -0.65
CA TYR A 86 -4.63 -3.71 -0.72
C TYR A 86 -3.83 -2.44 -1.01
N PHE A 87 -4.26 -1.67 -2.01
CA PHE A 87 -3.62 -0.42 -2.40
C PHE A 87 -4.47 0.78 -2.02
N ALA A 88 -3.86 1.72 -1.31
CA ALA A 88 -4.44 2.97 -0.88
C ALA A 88 -3.50 4.17 -1.15
N ALA A 89 -3.95 5.36 -0.81
CA ALA A 89 -3.14 6.58 -0.80
C ALA A 89 -3.60 7.51 0.32
N VAL A 90 -2.75 8.42 0.78
CA VAL A 90 -3.10 9.45 1.78
C VAL A 90 -4.26 10.29 1.29
N CYS A 91 -4.21 10.75 0.03
CA CYS A 91 -5.36 11.35 -0.66
C CYS A 91 -5.77 10.49 -1.86
N ARG A 92 -7.06 10.37 -2.07
CA ARG A 92 -7.63 9.44 -3.08
C ARG A 92 -7.80 10.04 -4.46
N CYS A 93 -7.68 11.36 -4.58
CA CYS A 93 -7.86 12.09 -5.83
C CYS A 93 -6.52 12.67 -6.30
N PHE A 94 -6.39 12.91 -7.61
CA PHE A 94 -5.25 13.63 -8.18
C PHE A 94 -5.27 15.09 -7.73
N PRO A 95 -4.24 15.59 -7.05
CA PRO A 95 -4.24 16.96 -6.53
C PRO A 95 -4.00 18.03 -7.59
N GLY A 96 -3.66 17.66 -8.80
CA GLY A 96 -3.25 18.58 -9.87
C GLY A 96 -1.74 18.79 -9.89
N LYS A 97 -1.30 19.71 -10.74
CA LYS A 97 0.10 20.11 -10.89
C LYS A 97 0.36 21.44 -10.19
N ASN A 98 1.60 21.65 -9.79
CA ASN A 98 2.11 22.94 -9.33
C ASN A 98 2.61 23.80 -10.51
N SER A 99 3.11 25.00 -10.25
CA SER A 99 3.64 25.93 -11.27
C SER A 99 4.84 25.37 -12.04
N SER A 100 5.62 24.47 -11.45
CA SER A 100 6.75 23.80 -12.11
C SER A 100 6.34 22.60 -12.99
N GLY A 101 5.03 22.30 -13.10
CA GLY A 101 4.53 21.17 -13.90
C GLY A 101 4.65 19.80 -13.21
N THR A 102 5.20 19.74 -12.00
CA THR A 102 5.23 18.51 -11.20
C THR A 102 3.91 18.30 -10.44
N ASP A 103 3.63 17.08 -10.03
CA ASP A 103 2.43 16.78 -9.28
C ASP A 103 2.46 17.49 -7.91
N ARG A 104 1.38 18.20 -7.59
CA ARG A 104 1.23 18.91 -6.31
C ARG A 104 1.13 17.92 -5.16
N VAL A 105 1.79 18.22 -4.05
CA VAL A 105 1.56 17.50 -2.80
C VAL A 105 0.21 17.93 -2.21
N PRO A 106 -0.65 17.01 -1.76
CA PRO A 106 -1.88 17.34 -1.05
C PRO A 106 -1.64 18.24 0.16
N GLY A 107 -2.49 19.25 0.33
CA GLY A 107 -2.42 20.15 1.48
C GLY A 107 -3.03 19.56 2.76
N PRO A 108 -2.78 20.20 3.93
CA PRO A 108 -3.25 19.69 5.23
C PRO A 108 -4.76 19.44 5.30
N ASN A 109 -5.58 20.31 4.72
CA ASN A 109 -7.03 20.15 4.70
C ASN A 109 -7.47 18.92 3.88
N GLU A 110 -6.84 18.69 2.73
CA GLU A 110 -7.11 17.55 1.86
C GLU A 110 -6.71 16.23 2.55
N ILE A 111 -5.59 16.25 3.29
CA ILE A 111 -5.13 15.10 4.08
C ILE A 111 -6.13 14.81 5.21
N ARG A 112 -6.57 15.83 5.96
CA ARG A 112 -7.57 15.66 7.02
C ARG A 112 -8.89 15.11 6.48
N ASN A 113 -9.39 15.65 5.36
CA ASN A 113 -10.63 15.19 4.72
C ASN A 113 -10.56 13.73 4.26
N CYS A 114 -9.36 13.25 3.93
CA CYS A 114 -9.14 11.87 3.49
C CYS A 114 -8.80 10.89 4.62
N SER A 115 -8.40 11.37 5.82
CA SER A 115 -7.90 10.51 6.89
C SER A 115 -8.90 9.46 7.35
N SER A 116 -10.19 9.81 7.44
CA SER A 116 -11.27 8.90 7.85
C SER A 116 -11.42 7.67 6.93
N TRP A 117 -11.13 7.82 5.62
CA TRP A 117 -11.14 6.69 4.69
C TRP A 117 -10.07 5.67 5.03
N MET A 118 -8.86 6.13 5.35
CA MET A 118 -7.75 5.26 5.75
C MET A 118 -8.01 4.58 7.09
N ASP A 119 -8.57 5.29 8.07
CA ASP A 119 -8.89 4.74 9.38
C ASP A 119 -9.93 3.62 9.26
N ASN A 120 -10.98 3.83 8.47
CA ASN A 120 -11.99 2.81 8.21
C ASN A 120 -11.41 1.58 7.50
N GLU A 121 -10.50 1.77 6.54
CA GLU A 121 -9.81 0.66 5.88
C GLU A 121 -8.96 -0.15 6.85
N ILE A 122 -8.22 0.51 7.75
CA ILE A 122 -7.44 -0.16 8.79
C ILE A 122 -8.35 -0.97 9.72
N GLN A 123 -9.49 -0.41 10.13
CA GLN A 123 -10.47 -1.11 10.97
C GLN A 123 -11.09 -2.33 10.27
N VAL A 124 -11.45 -2.21 8.99
CA VAL A 124 -12.06 -3.31 8.23
C VAL A 124 -11.04 -4.39 7.89
N LEU A 125 -9.86 -4.02 7.42
CA LEU A 125 -8.83 -4.95 6.94
C LEU A 125 -8.01 -5.57 8.08
N GLN A 126 -7.79 -4.82 9.17
CA GLN A 126 -6.91 -5.22 10.27
C GLN A 126 -5.54 -5.72 9.75
N PRO A 127 -4.80 -4.86 9.04
CA PRO A 127 -3.57 -5.27 8.39
C PRO A 127 -2.50 -5.70 9.40
N ARG A 128 -1.68 -6.67 9.04
CA ARG A 128 -0.48 -7.05 9.81
C ARG A 128 0.73 -6.24 9.39
N LEU A 129 0.74 -5.75 8.15
CA LEU A 129 1.81 -4.95 7.57
C LEU A 129 1.23 -3.78 6.77
N ILE A 130 1.74 -2.58 7.04
CA ILE A 130 1.53 -1.38 6.22
C ILE A 130 2.88 -0.97 5.60
N ILE A 131 2.87 -0.69 4.30
CA ILE A 131 4.03 -0.26 3.53
C ILE A 131 3.74 1.15 2.99
N PRO A 132 4.05 2.21 3.76
CA PRO A 132 3.92 3.58 3.27
C PRO A 132 5.04 3.89 2.26
N VAL A 133 4.67 4.45 1.11
CA VAL A 133 5.54 4.71 -0.03
C VAL A 133 5.68 6.21 -0.26
N GLY A 134 6.89 6.74 -0.05
CA GLY A 134 7.19 8.16 -0.17
C GLY A 134 6.92 8.96 1.10
N ARG A 135 7.56 10.14 1.19
CA ARG A 135 7.63 10.97 2.41
C ARG A 135 6.25 11.24 3.02
N LEU A 136 5.29 11.72 2.24
CA LEU A 136 3.95 12.05 2.77
C LEU A 136 3.25 10.86 3.41
N ALA A 137 3.28 9.70 2.75
CA ALA A 137 2.68 8.48 3.28
C ALA A 137 3.40 8.01 4.55
N ILE A 138 4.72 8.08 4.58
CA ILE A 138 5.53 7.72 5.76
C ILE A 138 5.17 8.61 6.95
N THR A 139 5.08 9.92 6.74
CA THR A 139 4.72 10.91 7.78
C THR A 139 3.38 10.58 8.45
N GLN A 140 2.37 10.11 7.68
CA GLN A 140 1.06 9.77 8.23
C GLN A 140 1.10 8.62 9.26
N PHE A 141 2.17 7.84 9.28
CA PHE A 141 2.35 6.73 10.21
C PHE A 141 3.41 7.03 11.27
N ILE A 142 4.55 7.57 10.88
CA ILE A 142 5.67 7.79 11.81
C ILE A 142 5.43 9.00 12.74
N ASP A 143 4.81 10.08 12.24
CA ASP A 143 4.51 11.28 13.04
C ASP A 143 3.31 11.12 13.97
N CYS A 144 2.27 10.41 13.48
CA CYS A 144 0.99 10.31 14.18
C CYS A 144 0.94 9.14 15.16
N ALA A 145 1.98 8.32 15.20
CA ALA A 145 1.99 7.11 16.00
C ALA A 145 2.94 7.25 17.18
N LYS A 146 2.48 6.84 18.34
CA LYS A 146 3.36 6.47 19.43
C LYS A 146 4.17 5.26 18.97
N VAL A 147 5.38 5.51 18.46
CA VAL A 147 6.32 4.45 18.12
C VAL A 147 6.63 3.71 19.40
N VAL A 148 6.25 2.44 19.48
CA VAL A 148 6.58 1.61 20.63
C VAL A 148 8.08 1.36 20.58
N GLY A 149 8.86 2.07 21.41
CA GLY A 149 10.27 1.79 21.65
C GLY A 149 11.29 2.82 21.23
N GLU A 150 11.07 3.63 20.21
CA GLU A 150 12.02 4.71 19.80
C GLU A 150 11.29 5.91 19.21
N ALA A 151 11.49 7.09 19.77
CA ALA A 151 10.99 8.33 19.19
C ALA A 151 11.79 8.68 17.91
N VAL A 152 11.12 8.75 16.77
CA VAL A 152 11.69 9.38 15.57
C VAL A 152 11.38 10.86 15.67
N SER A 153 12.40 11.70 15.89
CA SER A 153 12.24 13.16 15.95
C SER A 153 11.83 13.71 14.57
N PHE A 154 10.85 14.62 14.56
CA PHE A 154 10.40 15.31 13.36
C PHE A 154 11.06 16.71 13.25
N PRO A 155 11.42 17.19 12.04
CA PRO A 155 11.34 16.50 10.75
C PRO A 155 12.42 15.41 10.61
N TYR A 156 12.03 14.21 10.18
CA TYR A 156 12.97 13.11 9.99
C TYR A 156 13.64 13.12 8.61
N ARG A 157 14.87 12.58 8.56
CA ARG A 157 15.57 12.25 7.31
C ARG A 157 15.17 10.83 6.88
N LEU A 158 15.07 10.58 5.57
CA LEU A 158 14.67 9.26 5.04
C LEU A 158 15.62 8.14 5.52
N GLU A 159 16.89 8.44 5.71
CA GLU A 159 17.91 7.51 6.22
C GLU A 159 17.59 6.98 7.63
N LYS A 160 16.81 7.71 8.41
CA LYS A 160 16.40 7.30 9.76
C LYS A 160 15.23 6.35 9.80
N VAL A 161 14.46 6.24 8.70
CA VAL A 161 13.21 5.45 8.65
C VAL A 161 13.23 4.35 7.60
N ILE A 162 13.85 4.56 6.43
CA ILE A 162 13.96 3.51 5.40
C ILE A 162 14.92 2.41 5.86
N GLY A 163 14.57 1.15 5.56
CA GLY A 163 15.34 -0.01 6.00
C GLY A 163 15.10 -0.42 7.46
N ARG A 164 14.07 0.15 8.10
CA ARG A 164 13.63 -0.19 9.47
C ARG A 164 12.20 -0.71 9.47
N LYS A 165 11.86 -1.44 10.54
CA LYS A 165 10.52 -1.91 10.84
C LYS A 165 10.06 -1.25 12.15
N PHE A 166 8.86 -0.72 12.17
CA PHE A 166 8.23 -0.08 13.33
C PHE A 166 6.98 -0.86 13.71
N ARG A 167 6.66 -0.90 15.00
CA ARG A 167 5.40 -1.42 15.53
C ARG A 167 4.53 -0.24 15.92
N LEU A 168 3.36 -0.09 15.31
CA LEU A 168 2.48 1.07 15.50
C LEU A 168 1.06 0.63 15.83
N ALA A 169 0.29 1.61 16.39
CA ALA A 169 -1.14 1.46 16.61
C ALA A 169 -1.88 2.64 15.97
N ARG A 170 -2.97 2.35 15.24
CA ARG A 170 -3.87 3.35 14.68
C ARG A 170 -5.28 2.74 14.51
N ALA A 171 -6.32 3.57 14.71
CA ALA A 171 -7.70 3.13 14.58
C ALA A 171 -8.03 1.87 15.41
N GLY A 172 -7.45 1.75 16.61
CA GLY A 172 -7.65 0.61 17.53
C GLY A 172 -6.95 -0.69 17.09
N HIS A 173 -6.06 -0.65 16.11
CA HIS A 173 -5.38 -1.84 15.59
C HIS A 173 -3.86 -1.67 15.59
N HIS A 174 -3.13 -2.77 15.90
CA HIS A 174 -1.66 -2.83 15.89
C HIS A 174 -1.14 -3.51 14.63
N PHE A 175 -0.12 -2.93 14.01
CA PHE A 175 0.51 -3.45 12.79
C PHE A 175 1.99 -3.10 12.72
N ASP A 176 2.72 -3.81 11.88
CA ASP A 176 4.08 -3.47 11.52
C ASP A 176 4.07 -2.46 10.35
N VAL A 177 5.02 -1.52 10.36
CA VAL A 177 5.24 -0.56 9.29
C VAL A 177 6.66 -0.72 8.76
N ILE A 178 6.79 -0.88 7.45
CA ILE A 178 8.08 -0.91 6.76
C ILE A 178 8.05 0.12 5.63
N PRO A 179 8.63 1.31 5.84
CA PRO A 179 8.58 2.39 4.86
C PRO A 179 9.42 2.11 3.61
N LEU A 180 8.93 2.56 2.44
CA LEU A 180 9.66 2.60 1.19
C LEU A 180 9.83 4.04 0.69
N PRO A 181 10.95 4.37 0.02
CA PRO A 181 11.09 5.65 -0.67
C PRO A 181 10.14 5.73 -1.85
N HIS A 182 9.91 6.94 -2.37
CA HIS A 182 9.09 7.10 -3.56
C HIS A 182 9.78 6.47 -4.80
N PRO A 183 9.11 5.57 -5.54
CA PRO A 183 9.73 4.80 -6.62
C PRO A 183 9.77 5.51 -7.98
N SER A 184 9.42 6.81 -8.05
CA SER A 184 9.43 7.56 -9.30
C SER A 184 10.83 7.89 -9.76
N GLY A 185 10.98 8.09 -11.09
CA GLY A 185 12.23 8.55 -11.69
C GLY A 185 12.65 9.96 -11.26
N ALA A 186 11.69 10.80 -10.84
CA ALA A 186 11.95 12.14 -10.32
C ALA A 186 12.60 12.14 -8.92
N SER A 187 12.62 11.01 -8.20
CA SER A 187 13.31 10.87 -6.93
C SER A 187 14.52 9.93 -7.10
N PRO A 188 15.74 10.45 -7.28
CA PRO A 188 16.92 9.62 -7.46
C PRO A 188 17.36 8.92 -6.16
N TRP A 189 16.81 9.27 -5.01
CA TRP A 189 17.25 8.83 -3.70
C TRP A 189 17.43 7.31 -3.57
N HIS A 190 16.49 6.54 -4.11
CA HIS A 190 16.54 5.07 -4.08
C HIS A 190 17.57 4.45 -5.06
N LYS A 191 18.26 5.27 -5.86
CA LYS A 191 19.25 4.83 -6.85
C LYS A 191 20.70 5.10 -6.41
N ILE A 192 20.89 6.00 -5.44
CA ILE A 192 22.20 6.47 -4.96
C ILE A 192 22.38 6.14 -3.46
N PRO A 193 23.63 5.92 -2.98
CA PRO A 193 23.92 5.77 -1.57
C PRO A 193 23.48 6.98 -0.71
N PRO A 194 23.03 6.76 0.54
CA PRO A 194 22.75 5.47 1.19
C PRO A 194 21.34 4.93 0.83
N GLY A 195 20.58 5.65 0.01
CA GLY A 195 19.19 5.35 -0.29
C GLY A 195 18.99 4.02 -0.98
N ARG A 196 19.92 3.64 -1.88
CA ARG A 196 19.89 2.34 -2.58
C ARG A 196 19.98 1.17 -1.59
N GLU A 197 20.97 1.19 -0.71
CA GLU A 197 21.24 0.13 0.27
C GLU A 197 20.08 0.02 1.27
N LEU A 198 19.56 1.17 1.73
CA LEU A 198 18.43 1.22 2.66
C LEU A 198 17.13 0.73 2.00
N THR A 199 16.92 1.02 0.71
CA THR A 199 15.78 0.49 -0.05
C THR A 199 15.85 -1.03 -0.17
N VAL A 200 17.01 -1.58 -0.52
CA VAL A 200 17.23 -3.03 -0.56
C VAL A 200 16.99 -3.67 0.81
N ARG A 201 17.46 -3.04 1.88
CA ARG A 201 17.21 -3.51 3.25
C ARG A 201 15.71 -3.51 3.58
N ALA A 202 14.97 -2.46 3.23
CA ALA A 202 13.52 -2.38 3.43
C ALA A 202 12.79 -3.50 2.68
N LEU A 203 13.15 -3.73 1.41
CA LEU A 203 12.55 -4.77 0.57
C LEU A 203 12.82 -6.18 1.11
N LYS A 204 14.03 -6.43 1.63
CA LYS A 204 14.36 -7.69 2.33
C LYS A 204 13.53 -7.88 3.60
N LEU A 205 13.28 -6.80 4.38
CA LEU A 205 12.40 -6.85 5.55
C LEU A 205 10.95 -7.16 5.15
N ILE A 206 10.45 -6.55 4.07
CA ILE A 206 9.11 -6.82 3.52
C ILE A 206 9.00 -8.28 3.09
N ALA A 207 9.95 -8.79 2.30
CA ALA A 207 9.94 -10.17 1.80
C ALA A 207 9.93 -11.21 2.93
N ARG A 208 10.65 -10.94 4.02
CA ARG A 208 10.73 -11.82 5.21
C ARG A 208 9.56 -11.64 6.19
N HIS A 209 8.72 -10.62 5.99
CA HIS A 209 7.59 -10.38 6.89
C HIS A 209 6.57 -11.54 6.81
N PRO A 210 6.09 -12.11 7.94
CA PRO A 210 5.21 -13.29 7.92
C PRO A 210 3.95 -13.12 7.08
N ALA A 211 3.38 -11.91 7.01
CA ALA A 211 2.22 -11.63 6.16
C ALA A 211 2.54 -11.77 4.67
N VAL A 212 3.78 -11.42 4.23
CA VAL A 212 4.23 -11.54 2.83
C VAL A 212 4.63 -12.99 2.52
N ALA A 213 5.41 -13.64 3.39
CA ALA A 213 5.81 -15.03 3.24
C ALA A 213 4.58 -15.95 3.05
N ALA A 214 3.53 -15.78 3.85
CA ALA A 214 2.28 -16.52 3.71
C ALA A 214 1.57 -16.35 2.35
N LEU A 215 1.83 -15.26 1.61
CA LEU A 215 1.30 -15.10 0.25
C LEU A 215 2.11 -15.89 -0.79
N CYS A 216 3.40 -16.11 -0.52
CA CYS A 216 4.32 -16.86 -1.40
C CYS A 216 4.14 -18.37 -1.22
N GLU A 217 4.00 -18.86 0.01
CA GLU A 217 3.83 -20.30 0.33
C GLU A 217 2.56 -20.91 -0.27
N ARG A 218 1.48 -20.14 -0.41
CA ARG A 218 0.25 -20.59 -1.08
C ARG A 218 0.42 -20.95 -2.57
N ARG A 219 1.58 -20.65 -3.18
CA ARG A 219 1.92 -21.06 -4.54
C ARG A 219 2.47 -22.50 -4.61
N SER A 220 2.97 -23.05 -3.52
CA SER A 220 3.66 -24.36 -3.48
C SER A 220 2.75 -25.52 -3.10
N LEU A 221 1.46 -25.32 -2.81
CA LEU A 221 0.53 -26.43 -2.62
C LEU A 221 0.22 -27.05 -3.97
N PRO A 222 0.56 -28.32 -4.24
CA PRO A 222 0.21 -29.00 -5.47
C PRO A 222 -1.31 -29.05 -5.59
N LYS A 223 -1.84 -28.76 -6.80
CA LYS A 223 -3.24 -29.05 -7.13
C LYS A 223 -3.51 -30.48 -6.70
N ALA A 224 -4.52 -30.69 -5.86
CA ALA A 224 -4.92 -31.99 -5.36
C ALA A 224 -4.88 -33.02 -6.48
N SER A 225 -4.09 -34.07 -6.31
CA SER A 225 -4.00 -35.19 -7.25
C SER A 225 -5.41 -35.74 -7.46
N LYS A 226 -5.86 -35.76 -8.70
CA LYS A 226 -7.09 -36.48 -9.09
C LYS A 226 -7.09 -37.86 -8.45
N SER A 227 -8.14 -38.19 -7.75
CA SER A 227 -8.28 -39.38 -6.94
C SER A 227 -8.00 -40.65 -7.74
N ARG A 228 -7.33 -41.61 -7.10
CA ARG A 228 -7.00 -42.97 -7.59
C ARG A 228 -8.23 -43.82 -8.01
N ARG A 229 -9.44 -43.25 -8.03
CA ARG A 229 -10.68 -43.96 -8.36
C ARG A 229 -11.00 -44.08 -9.86
N GLU A 230 -10.32 -43.35 -10.75
CA GLU A 230 -10.61 -43.42 -12.22
C GLU A 230 -9.73 -44.38 -12.99
N ARG A 231 -8.77 -45.09 -12.38
CA ARG A 231 -7.90 -46.06 -13.08
C ARG A 231 -8.41 -47.53 -13.08
N ARG A 232 -9.65 -47.78 -12.66
CA ARG A 232 -10.20 -49.15 -12.61
C ARG A 232 -11.33 -49.41 -13.60
N ARG A 233 -11.53 -48.59 -14.64
CA ARG A 233 -12.61 -48.83 -15.63
C ARG A 233 -12.16 -49.19 -17.05
N TYR A 234 -10.88 -49.44 -17.25
CA TYR A 234 -10.39 -50.00 -18.51
C TYR A 234 -9.30 -51.06 -18.23
N ARG A 235 -9.75 -52.24 -17.82
CA ARG A 235 -9.17 -53.56 -18.07
C ARG A 235 -10.30 -54.56 -18.23
#